data_8db136951a02f1a47e364235c8e27c4d
#
_entry.id   8db136951a02f1a47e364235c8e27c4d
#
_cell.length_a   1.000
_cell.length_b   1.000
_cell.length_c   1.000
_cell.angle_alpha   90.00
_cell.angle_beta   90.00
_cell.angle_gamma   90.00
#
_symmetry.space_group_name_H-M   'P 1'
#
loop_
_entity.id
_entity.type
_entity.pdbx_description
1 polymer ?
#
loop_
_entity_poly.entity_id
_entity_poly.type
_entity_poly.pdbx_seq_one_letter_code
_entity_poly.pdbx_strand_id
1 'polypeptide(L)'
;ELLDYIESIGGRAFYITNNSVKSRKDYIEKFKKWNISAVENQFVTASYATCKYLKEHYEDKKLLVVGTPSFEEELKSFELKLTHEAEEDVACVVVGFDRTLVYEKVEESCKALFRPEVDFVGTNPDYRCPTAFGFVPDCGGICEMLKVTTERTPYYAGKPNAQIVKMCMEQVGAKPEEVLVVGDRLYTDIACGINAGVETALVYTGEAKPEDLVATEFMPDYAFENIQKLYEAFRKSREAVTEGKNPDIQMCSKQI
;
A
#
# COMPACT_ATOMS: atom_id res chain seq x y z
N GLU A 1 -0.36 22.94 -5.23
CA GLU A 1 -0.86 23.22 -6.60
C GLU A 1 -1.66 22.04 -7.19
N LEU A 2 -1.05 20.80 -7.39
CA LEU A 2 -1.80 19.66 -7.93
C LEU A 2 -3.00 19.30 -7.05
N LEU A 3 -2.82 19.21 -5.73
CA LEU A 3 -3.90 18.85 -4.80
C LEU A 3 -5.02 19.90 -4.81
N ASP A 4 -4.66 21.19 -4.78
CA ASP A 4 -5.62 22.30 -4.87
C ASP A 4 -6.37 22.28 -6.20
N TYR A 5 -5.68 21.92 -7.28
CA TYR A 5 -6.30 21.79 -8.59
C TYR A 5 -7.29 20.62 -8.64
N ILE A 6 -6.90 19.45 -8.12
CA ILE A 6 -7.78 18.27 -8.03
C ILE A 6 -9.06 18.64 -7.24
N GLU A 7 -8.92 19.32 -6.11
CA GLU A 7 -10.06 19.76 -5.31
C GLU A 7 -10.94 20.77 -6.05
N SER A 8 -10.32 21.73 -6.77
CA SER A 8 -11.05 22.76 -7.53
C SER A 8 -11.93 22.21 -8.65
N ILE A 9 -11.62 21.01 -9.13
CA ILE A 9 -12.38 20.31 -10.18
C ILE A 9 -13.32 19.23 -9.60
N GLY A 10 -13.51 19.20 -8.29
CA GLY A 10 -14.36 18.23 -7.59
C GLY A 10 -13.74 16.85 -7.38
N GLY A 11 -12.45 16.68 -7.68
CA GLY A 11 -11.72 15.44 -7.45
C GLY A 11 -11.30 15.28 -5.98
N ARG A 12 -10.81 14.09 -5.64
CA ARG A 12 -10.27 13.75 -4.32
C ARG A 12 -8.92 13.04 -4.43
N ALA A 13 -7.99 13.39 -3.55
CA ALA A 13 -6.71 12.72 -3.39
C ALA A 13 -6.77 11.75 -2.22
N PHE A 14 -6.29 10.52 -2.42
CA PHE A 14 -6.03 9.53 -1.39
C PHE A 14 -4.54 9.24 -1.30
N TYR A 15 -4.06 8.92 -0.11
CA TYR A 15 -2.65 8.66 0.18
C TYR A 15 -2.50 7.21 0.62
N ILE A 16 -1.96 6.39 -0.29
CA ILE A 16 -1.77 4.96 -0.06
C ILE A 16 -0.31 4.70 0.31
N THR A 17 -0.06 3.95 1.39
CA THR A 17 1.30 3.62 1.83
C THR A 17 1.40 2.21 2.39
N ASN A 18 2.50 1.51 2.04
CA ASN A 18 2.83 0.21 2.63
C ASN A 18 3.48 0.32 4.01
N ASN A 19 3.87 1.53 4.44
CA ASN A 19 4.47 1.70 5.76
C ASN A 19 3.44 1.43 6.87
N SER A 20 3.66 0.38 7.64
CA SER A 20 2.81 -0.06 8.74
C SER A 20 3.29 0.35 10.15
N VAL A 21 4.38 1.15 10.23
CA VAL A 21 4.92 1.65 11.52
C VAL A 21 4.18 2.89 12.02
N LYS A 22 3.59 3.67 11.10
CA LYS A 22 2.93 4.94 11.41
C LYS A 22 1.42 4.82 11.28
N SER A 23 0.72 5.37 12.26
CA SER A 23 -0.73 5.51 12.21
C SER A 23 -1.18 6.57 11.19
N ARG A 24 -2.45 6.54 10.81
CA ARG A 24 -3.06 7.58 9.96
C ARG A 24 -2.95 8.98 10.59
N LYS A 25 -3.02 9.07 11.92
CA LYS A 25 -2.83 10.34 12.68
C LYS A 25 -1.41 10.89 12.52
N ASP A 26 -0.40 10.03 12.54
CA ASP A 26 0.99 10.45 12.32
C ASP A 26 1.19 11.05 10.92
N TYR A 27 0.50 10.50 9.91
CA TYR A 27 0.53 11.05 8.55
C TYR A 27 -0.16 12.40 8.46
N ILE A 28 -1.28 12.62 9.15
CA ILE A 28 -1.94 13.93 9.21
C ILE A 28 -0.97 14.98 9.78
N GLU A 29 -0.31 14.68 10.90
CA GLU A 29 0.66 15.59 11.51
C GLU A 29 1.89 15.85 10.62
N LYS A 30 2.32 14.83 9.85
CA LYS A 30 3.38 14.99 8.86
C LYS A 30 2.96 15.93 7.73
N PHE A 31 1.74 15.79 7.20
CA PHE A 31 1.20 16.61 6.12
C PHE A 31 0.97 18.06 6.55
N LYS A 32 0.52 18.30 7.78
CA LYS A 32 0.43 19.64 8.36
C LYS A 32 1.77 20.38 8.33
N LYS A 33 2.90 19.70 8.60
CA LYS A 33 4.24 20.30 8.52
C LYS A 33 4.61 20.75 7.11
N TRP A 34 3.97 20.20 6.09
CA TRP A 34 4.14 20.57 4.68
C TRP A 34 3.06 21.53 4.18
N ASN A 35 2.22 22.06 5.08
CA ASN A 35 1.06 22.89 4.75
C ASN A 35 0.06 22.19 3.81
N ILE A 36 -0.04 20.85 3.89
CA ILE A 36 -1.03 20.07 3.17
C ILE A 36 -2.16 19.72 4.14
N SER A 37 -3.37 20.18 3.82
CA SER A 37 -4.57 19.77 4.54
C SER A 37 -4.98 18.37 4.11
N ALA A 38 -5.13 17.46 5.07
CA ALA A 38 -5.59 16.11 4.83
C ALA A 38 -6.37 15.60 6.04
N VAL A 39 -7.36 14.74 5.80
CA VAL A 39 -8.19 14.12 6.82
C VAL A 39 -7.94 12.62 6.88
N GLU A 40 -8.30 12.00 8.00
CA GLU A 40 -7.94 10.61 8.30
C GLU A 40 -8.41 9.61 7.24
N ASN A 41 -9.60 9.81 6.69
CA ASN A 41 -10.19 8.93 5.69
C ASN A 41 -9.52 9.02 4.29
N GLN A 42 -8.63 10.00 4.07
CA GLN A 42 -7.80 10.07 2.86
C GLN A 42 -6.55 9.17 2.94
N PHE A 43 -6.21 8.65 4.13
CA PHE A 43 -5.06 7.77 4.29
C PHE A 43 -5.50 6.30 4.32
N VAL A 44 -4.96 5.50 3.40
CA VAL A 44 -5.12 4.05 3.38
C VAL A 44 -3.74 3.42 3.54
N THR A 45 -3.41 3.04 4.78
CA THR A 45 -2.16 2.37 5.12
C THR A 45 -2.29 0.86 4.93
N ALA A 46 -1.16 0.17 4.76
CA ALA A 46 -1.16 -1.30 4.73
C ALA A 46 -1.74 -1.88 6.04
N SER A 47 -1.46 -1.26 7.19
CA SER A 47 -2.07 -1.67 8.47
C SER A 47 -3.59 -1.58 8.42
N TYR A 48 -4.14 -0.44 7.98
CA TYR A 48 -5.58 -0.25 7.86
C TYR A 48 -6.22 -1.27 6.89
N ALA A 49 -5.60 -1.49 5.73
CA ALA A 49 -6.06 -2.50 4.77
C ALA A 49 -6.04 -3.91 5.38
N THR A 50 -4.98 -4.23 6.14
CA THR A 50 -4.86 -5.50 6.86
C THR A 50 -5.95 -5.65 7.92
N CYS A 51 -6.21 -4.61 8.72
CA CYS A 51 -7.27 -4.63 9.72
C CYS A 51 -8.65 -4.90 9.09
N LYS A 52 -8.95 -4.25 7.97
CA LYS A 52 -10.19 -4.47 7.23
C LYS A 52 -10.30 -5.92 6.73
N TYR A 53 -9.23 -6.43 6.10
CA TYR A 53 -9.18 -7.81 5.64
C TYR A 53 -9.37 -8.81 6.79
N LEU A 54 -8.68 -8.59 7.90
CA LEU A 54 -8.78 -9.48 9.06
C LEU A 54 -10.17 -9.42 9.72
N LYS A 55 -10.80 -8.23 9.79
CA LYS A 55 -12.16 -8.10 10.32
C LYS A 55 -13.17 -8.86 9.48
N GLU A 56 -13.01 -8.86 8.16
CA GLU A 56 -13.89 -9.56 7.23
C GLU A 56 -13.74 -11.08 7.29
N HIS A 57 -12.50 -11.58 7.47
CA HIS A 57 -12.21 -13.03 7.35
C HIS A 57 -12.00 -13.74 8.69
N TYR A 58 -11.67 -13.00 9.76
CA TYR A 58 -11.24 -13.55 11.06
C TYR A 58 -11.89 -12.82 12.25
N GLU A 59 -13.08 -12.24 12.12
CA GLU A 59 -13.71 -11.37 13.11
C GLU A 59 -13.70 -11.95 14.54
N ASP A 60 -14.06 -13.23 14.69
CA ASP A 60 -14.10 -13.92 15.97
C ASP A 60 -12.93 -14.87 16.24
N LYS A 61 -11.93 -14.88 15.35
CA LYS A 61 -10.78 -15.77 15.43
C LYS A 61 -9.63 -15.11 16.19
N LYS A 62 -8.78 -15.94 16.81
CA LYS A 62 -7.56 -15.49 17.48
C LYS A 62 -6.43 -15.34 16.47
N LEU A 63 -5.72 -14.22 16.56
CA LEU A 63 -4.63 -13.82 15.65
C LEU A 63 -3.32 -13.74 16.44
N LEU A 64 -2.29 -14.47 16.00
CA LEU A 64 -0.94 -14.31 16.51
C LEU A 64 -0.27 -13.15 15.77
N VAL A 65 0.20 -12.13 16.50
CA VAL A 65 0.67 -10.88 15.92
C VAL A 65 2.17 -10.69 16.08
N VAL A 66 2.83 -10.40 14.95
CA VAL A 66 4.20 -9.90 14.87
C VAL A 66 4.14 -8.47 14.37
N GLY A 67 4.31 -7.50 15.25
CA GLY A 67 4.19 -6.10 14.92
C GLY A 67 4.62 -5.17 16.04
N THR A 68 4.64 -3.88 15.75
CA THR A 68 4.88 -2.83 16.74
C THR A 68 3.65 -2.62 17.62
N PRO A 69 3.80 -2.05 18.83
CA PRO A 69 2.66 -1.68 19.67
C PRO A 69 1.61 -0.81 18.95
N SER A 70 2.06 0.10 18.07
CA SER A 70 1.14 0.95 17.27
C SER A 70 0.30 0.14 16.27
N PHE A 71 0.88 -0.91 15.66
CA PHE A 71 0.14 -1.82 14.81
C PHE A 71 -0.89 -2.64 15.59
N GLU A 72 -0.50 -3.14 16.77
CA GLU A 72 -1.43 -3.85 17.65
C GLU A 72 -2.59 -2.97 18.14
N GLU A 73 -2.32 -1.69 18.46
CA GLU A 73 -3.37 -0.73 18.81
C GLU A 73 -4.36 -0.54 17.67
N GLU A 74 -3.89 -0.47 16.41
CA GLU A 74 -4.76 -0.39 15.25
C GLU A 74 -5.61 -1.66 15.09
N LEU A 75 -5.02 -2.86 15.22
CA LEU A 75 -5.75 -4.13 15.21
C LEU A 75 -6.81 -4.20 16.31
N LYS A 76 -6.48 -3.78 17.54
CA LYS A 76 -7.42 -3.71 18.68
C LYS A 76 -8.57 -2.73 18.42
N SER A 77 -8.32 -1.63 17.70
CA SER A 77 -9.38 -0.67 17.35
C SER A 77 -10.44 -1.26 16.41
N PHE A 78 -10.13 -2.36 15.73
CA PHE A 78 -11.06 -3.17 14.93
C PHE A 78 -11.68 -4.32 15.73
N GLU A 79 -11.47 -4.37 17.06
CA GLU A 79 -12.00 -5.40 17.96
C GLU A 79 -11.50 -6.82 17.60
N LEU A 80 -10.29 -6.94 17.04
CA LEU A 80 -9.65 -8.21 16.71
C LEU A 80 -9.05 -8.85 17.96
N LYS A 81 -9.12 -10.18 18.04
CA LYS A 81 -8.61 -10.96 19.18
C LYS A 81 -7.14 -11.32 18.95
N LEU A 82 -6.23 -10.72 19.71
CA LEU A 82 -4.79 -10.84 19.52
C LEU A 82 -4.15 -11.73 20.60
N THR A 83 -3.12 -12.47 20.19
CA THR A 83 -2.21 -13.21 21.07
C THR A 83 -0.76 -13.06 20.58
N HIS A 84 0.21 -13.39 21.45
CA HIS A 84 1.63 -13.47 21.11
C HIS A 84 2.17 -14.92 21.22
N GLU A 85 1.33 -15.87 21.59
CA GLU A 85 1.68 -17.27 21.77
C GLU A 85 0.96 -18.14 20.73
N ALA A 86 1.58 -19.26 20.35
CA ALA A 86 1.03 -20.21 19.38
C ALA A 86 -0.05 -21.12 20.00
N GLU A 87 -1.07 -20.49 20.62
CA GLU A 87 -2.20 -21.20 21.22
C GLU A 87 -2.95 -22.06 20.18
N GLU A 88 -3.61 -23.13 20.64
CA GLU A 88 -4.26 -24.12 19.75
C GLU A 88 -5.35 -23.51 18.86
N ASP A 89 -6.04 -22.48 19.34
CA ASP A 89 -7.13 -21.79 18.65
C ASP A 89 -6.69 -20.59 17.78
N VAL A 90 -5.37 -20.39 17.59
CA VAL A 90 -4.85 -19.41 16.64
C VAL A 90 -5.23 -19.81 15.22
N ALA A 91 -5.92 -18.92 14.52
CA ALA A 91 -6.37 -19.13 13.15
C ALA A 91 -5.46 -18.48 12.09
N CYS A 92 -4.71 -17.44 12.46
CA CYS A 92 -3.87 -16.72 11.52
C CYS A 92 -2.66 -16.09 12.22
N VAL A 93 -1.50 -16.16 11.58
CA VAL A 93 -0.31 -15.37 11.93
C VAL A 93 -0.32 -14.09 11.09
N VAL A 94 -0.28 -12.94 11.76
CA VAL A 94 -0.32 -11.61 11.15
C VAL A 94 1.00 -10.89 11.37
N VAL A 95 1.68 -10.52 10.29
CA VAL A 95 2.99 -9.86 10.33
C VAL A 95 2.91 -8.45 9.76
N GLY A 96 3.37 -7.49 10.54
CA GLY A 96 3.64 -6.12 10.10
C GLY A 96 5.13 -5.82 10.08
N PHE A 97 5.50 -4.59 9.70
CA PHE A 97 6.87 -4.11 9.88
C PHE A 97 7.14 -3.93 11.38
N ASP A 98 7.86 -4.87 11.97
CA ASP A 98 8.13 -4.88 13.41
C ASP A 98 9.57 -4.44 13.72
N ARG A 99 9.70 -3.23 14.25
CA ARG A 99 10.98 -2.69 14.75
C ARG A 99 11.30 -3.13 16.19
N THR A 100 10.41 -3.90 16.80
CA THR A 100 10.56 -4.47 18.13
C THR A 100 10.67 -5.99 18.07
N LEU A 101 11.01 -6.54 16.89
CA LEU A 101 11.13 -7.97 16.64
C LEU A 101 12.17 -8.60 17.57
N VAL A 102 11.73 -9.62 18.29
CA VAL A 102 12.58 -10.50 19.09
C VAL A 102 12.43 -11.94 18.59
N TYR A 103 13.42 -12.79 18.86
CA TYR A 103 13.42 -14.16 18.33
C TYR A 103 12.22 -14.99 18.80
N GLU A 104 11.71 -14.72 19.98
CA GLU A 104 10.51 -15.37 20.55
C GLU A 104 9.28 -15.18 19.65
N LYS A 105 9.07 -13.97 19.11
CA LYS A 105 7.98 -13.72 18.14
C LYS A 105 8.11 -14.58 16.88
N VAL A 106 9.35 -14.77 16.40
CA VAL A 106 9.64 -15.64 15.24
C VAL A 106 9.36 -17.10 15.57
N GLU A 107 9.80 -17.56 16.72
CA GLU A 107 9.60 -18.94 17.19
C GLU A 107 8.12 -19.28 17.35
N GLU A 108 7.34 -18.43 18.01
CA GLU A 108 5.90 -18.60 18.16
C GLU A 108 5.18 -18.59 16.81
N SER A 109 5.59 -17.70 15.89
CA SER A 109 5.04 -17.69 14.52
C SER A 109 5.32 -19.00 13.78
N CYS A 110 6.54 -19.53 13.89
CA CYS A 110 6.87 -20.82 13.27
C CYS A 110 6.03 -21.96 13.86
N LYS A 111 5.91 -22.05 15.21
CA LYS A 111 5.06 -23.04 15.87
C LYS A 111 3.62 -23.02 15.35
N ALA A 112 3.05 -21.83 15.18
CA ALA A 112 1.71 -21.68 14.63
C ALA A 112 1.64 -22.08 13.14
N LEU A 113 2.59 -21.61 12.31
CA LEU A 113 2.58 -21.83 10.86
C LEU A 113 2.90 -23.26 10.42
N PHE A 114 3.49 -24.10 11.27
CA PHE A 114 3.62 -25.53 11.01
C PHE A 114 2.28 -26.28 11.08
N ARG A 115 1.23 -25.63 11.58
CA ARG A 115 -0.14 -26.16 11.50
C ARG A 115 -0.77 -25.73 10.17
N PRO A 116 -1.22 -26.68 9.31
CA PRO A 116 -1.70 -26.39 7.96
C PRO A 116 -2.99 -25.55 7.94
N GLU A 117 -3.78 -25.58 9.00
CA GLU A 117 -5.02 -24.82 9.17
C GLU A 117 -4.81 -23.36 9.56
N VAL A 118 -3.59 -22.97 9.96
CA VAL A 118 -3.27 -21.58 10.34
C VAL A 118 -2.87 -20.79 9.11
N ASP A 119 -3.57 -19.71 8.86
CA ASP A 119 -3.27 -18.81 7.74
C ASP A 119 -2.09 -17.89 8.05
N PHE A 120 -1.51 -17.32 6.97
CA PHE A 120 -0.38 -16.41 7.06
C PHE A 120 -0.68 -15.11 6.29
N VAL A 121 -0.71 -13.99 7.00
CA VAL A 121 -1.00 -12.65 6.46
C VAL A 121 0.14 -11.69 6.77
N GLY A 122 0.63 -10.98 5.76
CA GLY A 122 1.57 -9.88 5.90
C GLY A 122 0.90 -8.54 5.55
N THR A 123 1.34 -7.45 6.14
CA THR A 123 0.83 -6.12 5.78
C THR A 123 1.25 -5.72 4.37
N ASN A 124 2.50 -6.01 3.97
CA ASN A 124 3.06 -5.63 2.67
C ASN A 124 4.26 -6.50 2.30
N PRO A 125 4.56 -6.64 0.99
CA PRO A 125 5.65 -7.49 0.50
C PRO A 125 7.02 -6.79 0.47
N ASP A 126 7.14 -5.53 0.89
CA ASP A 126 8.40 -4.80 0.83
C ASP A 126 9.48 -5.50 1.69
N TYR A 127 10.59 -5.90 1.06
CA TYR A 127 11.68 -6.60 1.76
C TYR A 127 12.49 -5.68 2.68
N ARG A 128 12.56 -4.38 2.36
CA ARG A 128 13.42 -3.43 3.02
C ARG A 128 12.79 -2.04 3.09
N CYS A 129 13.00 -1.36 4.22
CA CYS A 129 12.63 0.02 4.45
C CYS A 129 13.87 0.92 4.39
N PRO A 130 13.88 2.03 3.63
CA PRO A 130 15.00 2.96 3.59
C PRO A 130 15.13 3.74 4.91
N THR A 131 16.38 3.94 5.32
CA THR A 131 16.78 4.73 6.51
C THR A 131 17.91 5.69 6.13
N ALA A 132 18.30 6.58 7.05
CA ALA A 132 19.41 7.50 6.82
C ALA A 132 20.76 6.80 6.61
N PHE A 133 20.95 5.59 7.11
CA PHE A 133 22.17 4.81 7.00
C PHE A 133 22.12 3.71 5.95
N GLY A 134 21.02 3.53 5.22
CA GLY A 134 20.81 2.45 4.26
C GLY A 134 19.42 1.82 4.40
N PHE A 135 19.35 0.51 4.62
CA PHE A 135 18.09 -0.22 4.69
C PHE A 135 17.98 -1.07 5.96
N VAL A 136 16.76 -1.30 6.41
CA VAL A 136 16.41 -2.31 7.42
C VAL A 136 15.36 -3.27 6.85
N PRO A 137 15.23 -4.52 7.38
CA PRO A 137 14.16 -5.42 6.97
C PRO A 137 12.78 -4.78 7.20
N ASP A 138 11.92 -4.84 6.19
CA ASP A 138 10.50 -4.48 6.29
C ASP A 138 9.64 -5.74 6.47
N CYS A 139 8.32 -5.62 6.46
CA CYS A 139 7.38 -6.72 6.63
C CYS A 139 7.67 -7.91 5.69
N GLY A 140 7.88 -7.67 4.39
CA GLY A 140 8.22 -8.72 3.44
C GLY A 140 9.52 -9.46 3.79
N GLY A 141 10.52 -8.77 4.35
CA GLY A 141 11.75 -9.38 4.83
C GLY A 141 11.52 -10.31 6.03
N ILE A 142 10.65 -9.91 6.97
CA ILE A 142 10.24 -10.74 8.11
C ILE A 142 9.42 -11.94 7.63
N CYS A 143 8.47 -11.71 6.73
CA CYS A 143 7.66 -12.76 6.12
C CYS A 143 8.49 -13.79 5.35
N GLU A 144 9.53 -13.34 4.62
CA GLU A 144 10.40 -14.26 3.88
C GLU A 144 11.20 -15.18 4.81
N MET A 145 11.67 -14.67 5.95
CA MET A 145 12.32 -15.49 6.98
C MET A 145 11.38 -16.60 7.47
N LEU A 146 10.11 -16.28 7.77
CA LEU A 146 9.11 -17.27 8.18
C LEU A 146 8.76 -18.22 7.04
N LYS A 147 8.60 -17.72 5.81
CA LYS A 147 8.28 -18.51 4.62
C LYS A 147 9.35 -19.56 4.31
N VAL A 148 10.63 -19.17 4.33
CA VAL A 148 11.75 -20.12 4.09
C VAL A 148 11.79 -21.21 5.18
N THR A 149 11.43 -20.87 6.40
CA THR A 149 11.45 -21.82 7.52
C THR A 149 10.26 -22.78 7.52
N THR A 150 9.06 -22.28 7.20
CA THR A 150 7.79 -23.02 7.36
C THR A 150 7.18 -23.48 6.02
N GLU A 151 7.76 -23.06 4.90
CA GLU A 151 7.26 -23.28 3.53
C GLU A 151 5.86 -22.68 3.28
N ARG A 152 5.41 -21.77 4.17
CA ARG A 152 4.12 -21.10 4.07
C ARG A 152 4.28 -19.73 3.41
N THR A 153 3.46 -19.45 2.41
CA THR A 153 3.48 -18.16 1.68
C THR A 153 2.42 -17.22 2.26
N PRO A 154 2.77 -15.97 2.63
CA PRO A 154 1.80 -15.02 3.16
C PRO A 154 0.89 -14.44 2.06
N TYR A 155 -0.34 -14.14 2.44
CA TYR A 155 -1.18 -13.19 1.72
C TYR A 155 -0.81 -11.76 2.16
N TYR A 156 -0.63 -10.84 1.23
CA TYR A 156 -0.34 -9.44 1.53
C TYR A 156 -1.56 -8.55 1.28
N ALA A 157 -2.00 -7.82 2.32
CA ALA A 157 -3.16 -6.94 2.23
C ALA A 157 -2.84 -5.56 1.63
N GLY A 158 -1.59 -5.09 1.76
CA GLY A 158 -1.10 -3.84 1.18
C GLY A 158 -0.80 -3.95 -0.32
N LYS A 159 -0.29 -2.86 -0.93
CA LYS A 159 0.15 -2.87 -2.33
C LYS A 159 1.14 -4.02 -2.59
N PRO A 160 1.06 -4.74 -3.70
CA PRO A 160 0.29 -4.48 -4.92
C PRO A 160 -1.16 -5.01 -4.92
N ASN A 161 -1.76 -5.30 -3.78
CA ASN A 161 -3.12 -5.80 -3.70
C ASN A 161 -4.12 -4.73 -4.16
N ALA A 162 -4.97 -5.10 -5.13
CA ALA A 162 -6.00 -4.23 -5.69
C ALA A 162 -6.98 -3.68 -4.65
N GLN A 163 -7.21 -4.43 -3.56
CA GLN A 163 -8.21 -4.07 -2.55
C GLN A 163 -7.93 -2.70 -1.92
N ILE A 164 -6.66 -2.31 -1.80
CA ILE A 164 -6.29 -1.02 -1.22
C ILE A 164 -6.76 0.17 -2.08
N VAL A 165 -6.76 0.02 -3.42
CA VAL A 165 -7.31 1.02 -4.35
C VAL A 165 -8.84 0.97 -4.34
N LYS A 166 -9.42 -0.23 -4.33
CA LYS A 166 -10.88 -0.41 -4.27
C LYS A 166 -11.50 0.24 -3.03
N MET A 167 -10.83 0.14 -1.89
CA MET A 167 -11.24 0.84 -0.66
C MET A 167 -11.32 2.36 -0.84
N CYS A 168 -10.40 2.97 -1.60
CA CYS A 168 -10.45 4.40 -1.91
C CYS A 168 -11.64 4.70 -2.83
N MET A 169 -11.85 3.88 -3.85
CA MET A 169 -12.96 4.04 -4.81
C MET A 169 -14.33 3.94 -4.10
N GLU A 170 -14.52 2.96 -3.25
CA GLU A 170 -15.75 2.74 -2.48
C GLU A 170 -16.11 3.94 -1.61
N GLN A 171 -15.12 4.60 -0.99
CA GLN A 171 -15.37 5.76 -0.12
C GLN A 171 -16.00 6.96 -0.85
N VAL A 172 -15.80 7.07 -2.15
CA VAL A 172 -16.29 8.19 -2.96
C VAL A 172 -17.22 7.76 -4.08
N GLY A 173 -17.48 6.47 -4.22
CA GLY A 173 -18.32 5.92 -5.28
C GLY A 173 -17.73 6.08 -6.68
N ALA A 174 -16.37 6.15 -6.78
CA ALA A 174 -15.69 6.33 -8.05
C ALA A 174 -15.67 5.03 -8.87
N LYS A 175 -15.76 5.17 -10.20
CA LYS A 175 -15.59 4.08 -11.15
C LYS A 175 -14.12 3.98 -11.57
N PRO A 176 -13.66 2.81 -12.09
CA PRO A 176 -12.27 2.62 -12.50
C PRO A 176 -11.75 3.69 -13.47
N GLU A 177 -12.56 4.12 -14.43
CA GLU A 177 -12.23 5.13 -15.43
C GLU A 177 -12.10 6.56 -14.86
N GLU A 178 -12.43 6.78 -13.60
CA GLU A 178 -12.33 8.05 -12.89
C GLU A 178 -11.13 8.10 -11.95
N VAL A 179 -10.30 7.04 -11.92
CA VAL A 179 -9.23 6.86 -10.94
C VAL A 179 -7.87 6.74 -11.61
N LEU A 180 -6.92 7.51 -11.12
CA LEU A 180 -5.52 7.43 -11.48
C LEU A 180 -4.68 7.09 -10.25
N VAL A 181 -3.94 5.99 -10.30
CA VAL A 181 -2.92 5.66 -9.29
C VAL A 181 -1.60 6.27 -9.71
N VAL A 182 -1.02 7.08 -8.83
CA VAL A 182 0.27 7.74 -9.04
C VAL A 182 1.28 7.19 -8.04
N GLY A 183 2.45 6.75 -8.51
CA GLY A 183 3.49 6.23 -7.63
C GLY A 183 4.87 6.20 -8.28
N ASP A 184 5.86 5.79 -7.51
CA ASP A 184 7.27 5.74 -7.92
C ASP A 184 7.83 4.31 -8.01
N ARG A 185 7.03 3.29 -7.64
CA ARG A 185 7.45 1.88 -7.66
C ARG A 185 6.60 1.07 -8.61
N LEU A 186 7.25 0.37 -9.53
CA LEU A 186 6.58 -0.47 -10.53
C LEU A 186 5.86 -1.66 -9.86
N TYR A 187 6.56 -2.40 -9.01
CA TYR A 187 6.07 -3.66 -8.42
C TYR A 187 5.07 -3.49 -7.26
N THR A 188 4.84 -2.28 -6.77
CA THR A 188 3.84 -2.00 -5.73
C THR A 188 2.81 -0.98 -6.20
N ASP A 189 3.18 0.26 -6.52
CA ASP A 189 2.24 1.33 -6.85
C ASP A 189 1.56 1.06 -8.19
N ILE A 190 2.37 0.89 -9.25
CA ILE A 190 1.85 0.66 -10.60
C ILE A 190 1.13 -0.69 -10.66
N ALA A 191 1.74 -1.74 -10.12
CA ALA A 191 1.11 -3.04 -10.02
C ALA A 191 -0.24 -2.99 -9.29
N CYS A 192 -0.37 -2.20 -8.23
CA CYS A 192 -1.61 -2.03 -7.50
C CYS A 192 -2.73 -1.41 -8.36
N GLY A 193 -2.40 -0.37 -9.13
CA GLY A 193 -3.34 0.27 -10.07
C GLY A 193 -3.76 -0.70 -11.19
N ILE A 194 -2.80 -1.39 -11.81
CA ILE A 194 -3.06 -2.42 -12.84
C ILE A 194 -3.98 -3.52 -12.29
N ASN A 195 -3.66 -4.04 -11.10
CA ASN A 195 -4.46 -5.09 -10.45
C ASN A 195 -5.89 -4.61 -10.10
N ALA A 196 -6.06 -3.31 -9.84
CA ALA A 196 -7.37 -2.70 -9.58
C ALA A 196 -8.15 -2.37 -10.87
N GLY A 197 -7.52 -2.43 -12.03
CA GLY A 197 -8.11 -2.11 -13.33
C GLY A 197 -8.30 -0.60 -13.53
N VAL A 198 -7.42 0.23 -12.96
CA VAL A 198 -7.44 1.68 -13.07
C VAL A 198 -6.19 2.19 -13.79
N GLU A 199 -6.24 3.42 -14.32
CA GLU A 199 -5.09 4.06 -14.95
C GLU A 199 -3.95 4.31 -13.96
N THR A 200 -2.70 4.27 -14.47
CA THR A 200 -1.49 4.37 -13.67
C THR A 200 -0.52 5.39 -14.22
N ALA A 201 0.10 6.17 -13.34
CA ALA A 201 1.12 7.14 -13.68
C ALA A 201 2.38 6.94 -12.82
N LEU A 202 3.50 6.62 -13.46
CA LEU A 202 4.80 6.54 -12.82
C LEU A 202 5.43 7.93 -12.72
N VAL A 203 6.05 8.25 -11.56
CA VAL A 203 6.88 9.45 -11.39
C VAL A 203 8.31 9.04 -11.00
N TYR A 204 9.32 9.58 -11.71
CA TYR A 204 10.73 9.21 -11.49
C TYR A 204 11.41 9.95 -10.33
N THR A 205 10.62 10.46 -9.38
CA THR A 205 11.17 11.17 -8.20
C THR A 205 11.49 10.25 -7.02
N GLY A 206 11.29 8.94 -7.18
CA GLY A 206 11.50 7.94 -6.14
C GLY A 206 12.41 6.80 -6.56
N GLU A 207 11.88 5.56 -6.54
CA GLU A 207 12.68 4.33 -6.73
C GLU A 207 12.91 4.00 -8.20
N ALA A 208 11.88 4.05 -9.04
CA ALA A 208 11.99 3.63 -10.45
C ALA A 208 12.77 4.63 -11.29
N LYS A 209 13.47 4.09 -12.29
CA LYS A 209 14.21 4.81 -13.32
C LYS A 209 13.64 4.50 -14.70
N PRO A 210 13.89 5.37 -15.73
CA PRO A 210 13.42 5.11 -17.08
C PRO A 210 13.85 3.73 -17.63
N GLU A 211 15.03 3.26 -17.27
CA GLU A 211 15.59 1.98 -17.71
C GLU A 211 14.77 0.77 -17.21
N ASP A 212 14.11 0.90 -16.07
CA ASP A 212 13.33 -0.18 -15.47
C ASP A 212 12.08 -0.52 -16.29
N LEU A 213 11.61 0.40 -17.15
CA LEU A 213 10.48 0.15 -18.04
C LEU A 213 10.78 -0.89 -19.14
N VAL A 214 12.05 -1.12 -19.47
CA VAL A 214 12.44 -2.07 -20.52
C VAL A 214 12.14 -3.53 -20.14
N ALA A 215 12.21 -3.86 -18.84
CA ALA A 215 12.11 -5.23 -18.35
C ALA A 215 10.94 -5.46 -17.37
N THR A 216 10.06 -4.49 -17.18
CA THR A 216 8.96 -4.62 -16.24
C THR A 216 7.76 -5.36 -16.84
N GLU A 217 7.11 -6.20 -16.03
CA GLU A 217 5.77 -6.72 -16.31
C GLU A 217 4.65 -5.73 -15.95
N PHE A 218 4.97 -4.68 -15.18
CA PHE A 218 4.03 -3.66 -14.71
C PHE A 218 4.24 -2.36 -15.48
N MET A 219 3.82 -2.33 -16.76
CA MET A 219 3.94 -1.15 -17.59
C MET A 219 2.88 -0.11 -17.19
N PRO A 220 3.29 1.11 -16.76
CA PRO A 220 2.35 2.18 -16.45
C PRO A 220 1.70 2.73 -17.74
N ASP A 221 0.50 3.30 -17.62
CA ASP A 221 -0.15 3.99 -18.74
C ASP A 221 0.57 5.29 -19.06
N TYR A 222 1.06 5.99 -18.03
CA TYR A 222 1.79 7.25 -18.15
C TYR A 222 3.09 7.22 -17.33
N ALA A 223 4.11 7.97 -17.79
CA ALA A 223 5.34 8.19 -17.03
C ALA A 223 5.77 9.65 -17.11
N PHE A 224 6.14 10.23 -15.97
CA PHE A 224 6.52 11.62 -15.83
C PHE A 224 7.81 11.76 -15.03
N GLU A 225 8.61 12.77 -15.36
CA GLU A 225 9.83 13.10 -14.62
C GLU A 225 9.54 13.34 -13.13
N ASN A 226 8.44 14.05 -12.86
CA ASN A 226 8.02 14.39 -11.49
C ASN A 226 6.53 14.76 -11.46
N ILE A 227 6.02 14.98 -10.24
CA ILE A 227 4.61 15.33 -10.02
C ILE A 227 4.19 16.65 -10.66
N GLN A 228 5.13 17.60 -10.88
CA GLN A 228 4.85 18.86 -11.55
C GLN A 228 4.55 18.62 -13.04
N LYS A 229 5.28 17.72 -13.70
CA LYS A 229 5.05 17.36 -15.10
C LYS A 229 3.72 16.63 -15.29
N LEU A 230 3.35 15.78 -14.35
CA LEU A 230 2.02 15.16 -14.31
C LEU A 230 0.94 16.24 -14.20
N TYR A 231 1.10 17.20 -13.28
CA TYR A 231 0.14 18.30 -13.10
C TYR A 231 -0.04 19.13 -14.38
N GLU A 232 1.06 19.51 -15.04
CA GLU A 232 1.04 20.27 -16.30
C GLU A 232 0.29 19.50 -17.40
N ALA A 233 0.54 18.19 -17.53
CA ALA A 233 -0.12 17.33 -18.51
C ALA A 233 -1.63 17.20 -18.22
N PHE A 234 -1.99 16.97 -16.94
CA PHE A 234 -3.37 16.83 -16.51
C PHE A 234 -4.19 18.10 -16.77
N ARG A 235 -3.62 19.28 -16.46
CA ARG A 235 -4.27 20.56 -16.73
C ARG A 235 -4.47 20.80 -18.24
N LYS A 236 -3.45 20.58 -19.07
CA LYS A 236 -3.54 20.71 -20.53
C LYS A 236 -4.60 19.78 -21.13
N SER A 237 -4.67 18.54 -20.67
CA SER A 237 -5.67 17.59 -21.13
C SER A 237 -7.09 18.09 -20.90
N ARG A 238 -7.38 18.61 -19.70
CA ARG A 238 -8.70 19.16 -19.40
C ARG A 238 -9.03 20.43 -20.19
N GLU A 239 -8.05 21.33 -20.38
CA GLU A 239 -8.22 22.51 -21.21
C GLU A 239 -8.59 22.10 -22.65
N ALA A 240 -7.88 21.10 -23.23
CA ALA A 240 -8.18 20.58 -24.56
C ALA A 240 -9.59 19.98 -24.66
N VAL A 241 -10.02 19.19 -23.69
CA VAL A 241 -11.38 18.61 -23.65
C VAL A 241 -12.43 19.72 -23.57
N THR A 242 -12.21 20.76 -22.75
CA THR A 242 -13.13 21.91 -22.64
C THR A 242 -13.24 22.69 -23.95
N GLU A 243 -12.18 22.74 -24.74
CA GLU A 243 -12.15 23.39 -26.08
C GLU A 243 -12.61 22.45 -27.19
N GLY A 244 -13.07 21.24 -26.91
CA GLY A 244 -13.51 20.24 -27.89
C GLY A 244 -12.37 19.64 -28.72
N LYS A 245 -11.13 19.73 -28.24
CA LYS A 245 -9.93 19.13 -28.85
C LYS A 245 -9.64 17.75 -28.21
N ASN A 246 -9.05 16.86 -29.03
CA ASN A 246 -8.58 15.58 -28.48
C ASN A 246 -7.34 15.82 -27.61
N PRO A 247 -7.31 15.39 -26.33
CA PRO A 247 -6.15 15.62 -25.48
C PRO A 247 -4.96 14.79 -25.97
N ASP A 248 -3.86 15.48 -26.29
CA ASP A 248 -2.59 14.84 -26.65
C ASP A 248 -1.79 14.59 -25.36
N ILE A 249 -2.20 13.58 -24.59
CA ILE A 249 -1.43 13.10 -23.45
C ILE A 249 -0.42 12.09 -24.00
N GLN A 250 0.85 12.34 -23.74
CA GLN A 250 1.93 11.43 -24.09
C GLN A 250 1.78 10.15 -23.28
N MET A 251 1.00 9.20 -23.79
CA MET A 251 0.91 7.84 -23.23
C MET A 251 2.30 7.22 -23.28
N CYS A 252 2.66 6.46 -22.26
CA CYS A 252 3.80 5.54 -22.33
C CYS A 252 3.43 4.52 -23.41
N SER A 253 3.67 4.87 -24.68
CA SER A 253 3.30 4.02 -25.79
C SER A 253 4.04 2.70 -25.64
N LYS A 254 3.26 1.60 -25.67
CA LYS A 254 3.74 0.24 -25.92
C LYS A 254 4.41 0.15 -27.30
N GLN A 255 5.46 0.96 -27.52
CA GLN A 255 6.33 0.91 -28.67
C GLN A 255 7.74 0.64 -28.18
N ILE A 256 8.01 -0.62 -27.94
CA ILE A 256 9.32 -1.21 -28.10
C ILE A 256 9.18 -2.29 -29.17
#